data_d1408e269d340be0d8f6726fe2cef826
#
_entry.id   d1408e269d340be0d8f6726fe2cef826
#
_cell.length_a   1.000
_cell.length_b   1.000
_cell.length_c   1.000
_cell.angle_alpha   90.00
_cell.angle_beta   90.00
_cell.angle_gamma   90.00
#
_symmetry.space_group_name_H-M   'P 1'
#
loop_
_entity.id
_entity.type
_entity.pdbx_description
1 polymer ?
#
loop_
_entity_poly.entity_id
_entity_poly.type
_entity_poly.pdbx_seq_one_letter_code
_entity_poly.pdbx_strand_id
1 'polypeptide(L)'
;MPVGEIIGEAVREHGLVSKEEFDDYIDQVMDNCGLQPFHKDRYPHEFSGGQRQRICIARALALNPEFIVCDEPVSALDVSIQAQIINLLKNLQEKYNLTYLFISHDLSVVEYISDTVGVMYLGNLVEYGATEDIFRNPLHPYTKALFSAIPVPDPTVKMDRIVLEGSIPSPANPPAGCKFHTRCANCMEKCKTEVPQQREIEPGHYVVCHLYDEA
;
A
#
# COMPACT_ATOMS: atom_id res chain seq x y z
N MET A 1 12.86 5.29 24.63
CA MET A 1 12.25 4.07 25.20
C MET A 1 12.96 2.86 24.57
N PRO A 2 13.23 1.79 25.33
CA PRO A 2 13.68 0.50 24.80
C PRO A 2 12.61 -0.14 23.89
N VAL A 3 13.03 -1.04 23.01
CA VAL A 3 12.14 -1.68 22.03
C VAL A 3 11.00 -2.46 22.69
N GLY A 4 11.26 -3.20 23.76
CA GLY A 4 10.22 -3.91 24.51
C GLY A 4 9.15 -2.99 25.06
N GLU A 5 9.54 -1.81 25.54
CA GLU A 5 8.61 -0.79 26.03
C GLU A 5 7.78 -0.19 24.87
N ILE A 6 8.38 0.04 23.70
CA ILE A 6 7.68 0.56 22.51
C ILE A 6 6.61 -0.42 22.03
N ILE A 7 6.94 -1.71 21.98
CA ILE A 7 6.02 -2.77 21.56
C ILE A 7 4.92 -2.97 22.61
N GLY A 8 5.30 -2.96 23.89
CA GLY A 8 4.42 -3.31 25.00
C GLY A 8 3.60 -2.13 25.57
N GLU A 9 3.86 -0.88 25.17
CA GLU A 9 3.16 0.29 25.72
C GLU A 9 1.65 0.16 25.60
N ALA A 10 1.14 -0.10 24.39
CA ALA A 10 -0.29 -0.24 24.16
C ALA A 10 -0.87 -1.53 24.75
N VAL A 11 -0.09 -2.61 24.82
CA VAL A 11 -0.50 -3.87 25.48
C VAL A 11 -0.80 -3.63 26.95
N ARG A 12 0.05 -2.85 27.63
CA ARG A 12 -0.12 -2.48 29.06
C ARG A 12 -1.30 -1.54 29.25
N GLU A 13 -1.41 -0.52 28.40
CA GLU A 13 -2.48 0.49 28.48
C GLU A 13 -3.87 -0.13 28.32
N HIS A 14 -3.99 -1.12 27.42
CA HIS A 14 -5.24 -1.84 27.19
C HIS A 14 -5.42 -3.07 28.10
N GLY A 15 -4.45 -3.42 28.92
CA GLY A 15 -4.52 -4.55 29.84
C GLY A 15 -4.74 -5.90 29.16
N LEU A 16 -4.11 -6.11 27.99
CA LEU A 16 -4.33 -7.30 27.14
C LEU A 16 -3.80 -8.60 27.79
N VAL A 17 -2.78 -8.50 28.61
CA VAL A 17 -2.17 -9.61 29.35
C VAL A 17 -1.89 -9.21 30.79
N SER A 18 -1.74 -10.20 31.68
CA SER A 18 -1.34 -9.94 33.06
C SER A 18 0.10 -9.44 33.15
N LYS A 19 0.48 -8.89 34.31
CA LYS A 19 1.87 -8.41 34.52
C LYS A 19 2.88 -9.56 34.48
N GLU A 20 2.47 -10.72 34.94
CA GLU A 20 3.27 -11.93 34.99
C GLU A 20 3.55 -12.50 33.58
N GLU A 21 2.60 -12.36 32.65
CA GLU A 21 2.67 -12.87 31.28
C GLU A 21 3.27 -11.84 30.29
N PHE A 22 3.45 -10.59 30.72
CA PHE A 22 3.80 -9.48 29.83
C PHE A 22 5.12 -9.71 29.10
N ASP A 23 6.17 -10.11 29.79
CA ASP A 23 7.50 -10.30 29.20
C ASP A 23 7.51 -11.44 28.18
N ASP A 24 6.88 -12.56 28.49
CA ASP A 24 6.77 -13.73 27.62
C ASP A 24 5.93 -13.38 26.37
N TYR A 25 4.87 -12.60 26.54
CA TYR A 25 4.04 -12.13 25.42
C TYR A 25 4.81 -11.23 24.47
N ILE A 26 5.58 -10.25 24.98
CA ILE A 26 6.41 -9.36 24.16
C ILE A 26 7.50 -10.15 23.43
N ASP A 27 8.14 -11.10 24.09
CA ASP A 27 9.15 -11.97 23.49
C ASP A 27 8.56 -12.80 22.34
N GLN A 28 7.34 -13.32 22.50
CA GLN A 28 6.61 -14.04 21.45
C GLN A 28 6.25 -13.13 20.26
N VAL A 29 5.78 -11.91 20.51
CA VAL A 29 5.46 -10.95 19.46
C VAL A 29 6.71 -10.55 18.69
N MET A 30 7.83 -10.33 19.38
CA MET A 30 9.13 -10.02 18.76
C MET A 30 9.62 -11.17 17.88
N ASP A 31 9.56 -12.40 18.36
CA ASP A 31 9.95 -13.61 17.62
C ASP A 31 9.12 -13.78 16.33
N ASN A 32 7.80 -13.58 16.41
CA ASN A 32 6.90 -13.61 15.25
C ASN A 32 7.28 -12.59 14.16
N CYS A 33 7.92 -11.48 14.53
CA CYS A 33 8.43 -10.46 13.61
C CYS A 33 9.91 -10.67 13.23
N GLY A 34 10.54 -11.78 13.67
CA GLY A 34 11.95 -12.09 13.40
C GLY A 34 12.91 -11.18 14.15
N LEU A 35 12.52 -10.68 15.32
CA LEU A 35 13.36 -9.96 16.28
C LEU A 35 13.77 -10.93 17.39
N GLN A 36 15.02 -10.82 17.85
CA GLN A 36 15.49 -11.67 18.93
C GLN A 36 15.11 -11.09 20.30
N PRO A 37 14.75 -11.92 21.33
CA PRO A 37 14.36 -11.45 22.65
C PRO A 37 15.37 -10.51 23.31
N PHE A 38 16.69 -10.74 23.12
CA PHE A 38 17.75 -9.88 23.67
C PHE A 38 17.80 -8.46 23.04
N HIS A 39 17.00 -8.20 22.01
CA HIS A 39 16.80 -6.86 21.45
C HIS A 39 15.85 -5.99 22.30
N LYS A 40 15.11 -6.59 23.25
CA LYS A 40 14.07 -5.93 24.05
C LYS A 40 14.57 -4.68 24.78
N ASP A 41 15.80 -4.74 25.30
CA ASP A 41 16.41 -3.67 26.10
C ASP A 41 17.15 -2.61 25.26
N ARG A 42 17.28 -2.82 23.96
CA ARG A 42 17.95 -1.89 23.05
C ARG A 42 17.03 -0.76 22.60
N TYR A 43 17.66 0.32 22.13
CA TYR A 43 16.95 1.49 21.61
C TYR A 43 16.83 1.45 20.08
N PRO A 44 15.77 2.04 19.47
CA PRO A 44 15.54 2.00 18.02
C PRO A 44 16.69 2.50 17.16
N HIS A 45 17.50 3.44 17.63
CA HIS A 45 18.63 3.97 16.89
C HIS A 45 19.82 2.98 16.74
N GLU A 46 19.81 1.88 17.51
CA GLU A 46 20.78 0.80 17.42
C GLU A 46 20.47 -0.24 16.35
N PHE A 47 19.33 -0.06 15.63
CA PHE A 47 18.82 -1.03 14.66
C PHE A 47 18.94 -0.52 13.21
N SER A 48 19.08 -1.46 12.27
CA SER A 48 18.97 -1.17 10.83
C SER A 48 17.56 -0.72 10.44
N GLY A 49 17.40 -0.14 9.24
CA GLY A 49 16.11 0.27 8.72
C GLY A 49 15.08 -0.87 8.72
N GLY A 50 15.46 -2.04 8.21
CA GLY A 50 14.59 -3.22 8.19
C GLY A 50 14.22 -3.76 9.58
N GLN A 51 15.17 -3.70 10.54
CA GLN A 51 14.87 -4.08 11.92
C GLN A 51 13.90 -3.07 12.58
N ARG A 52 14.08 -1.77 12.34
CA ARG A 52 13.12 -0.76 12.81
C ARG A 52 11.72 -0.99 12.23
N GLN A 53 11.63 -1.37 10.96
CA GLN A 53 10.34 -1.72 10.35
C GLN A 53 9.70 -2.94 11.03
N ARG A 54 10.49 -3.98 11.36
CA ARG A 54 10.00 -5.13 12.13
C ARG A 54 9.50 -4.74 13.53
N ILE A 55 10.13 -3.77 14.18
CA ILE A 55 9.67 -3.22 15.47
C ILE A 55 8.32 -2.51 15.31
N CYS A 56 8.13 -1.73 14.23
CA CYS A 56 6.84 -1.09 13.95
C CYS A 56 5.73 -2.13 13.70
N ILE A 57 6.04 -3.19 12.94
CA ILE A 57 5.10 -4.31 12.69
C ILE A 57 4.78 -5.02 14.01
N ALA A 58 5.78 -5.33 14.83
CA ALA A 58 5.60 -5.97 16.13
C ALA A 58 4.71 -5.12 17.06
N ARG A 59 4.91 -3.80 17.09
CA ARG A 59 4.08 -2.87 17.86
C ARG A 59 2.60 -2.92 17.43
N ALA A 60 2.33 -2.97 16.14
CA ALA A 60 0.96 -3.09 15.63
C ALA A 60 0.35 -4.47 15.95
N LEU A 61 1.12 -5.54 15.73
CA LEU A 61 0.71 -6.93 15.97
C LEU A 61 0.42 -7.21 17.45
N ALA A 62 1.15 -6.56 18.37
CA ALA A 62 1.01 -6.77 19.82
C ALA A 62 -0.39 -6.44 20.35
N LEU A 63 -1.19 -5.68 19.62
CA LEU A 63 -2.60 -5.40 19.96
C LEU A 63 -3.58 -6.49 19.50
N ASN A 64 -3.08 -7.58 18.90
CA ASN A 64 -3.89 -8.64 18.32
C ASN A 64 -5.02 -8.12 17.40
N PRO A 65 -4.68 -7.29 16.40
CA PRO A 65 -5.65 -6.64 15.52
C PRO A 65 -6.23 -7.61 14.49
N GLU A 66 -7.43 -7.29 13.98
CA GLU A 66 -8.01 -7.93 12.78
C GLU A 66 -7.64 -7.16 11.50
N PHE A 67 -7.32 -5.87 11.63
CA PHE A 67 -7.04 -4.95 10.53
C PHE A 67 -5.82 -4.08 10.82
N ILE A 68 -4.89 -3.97 9.85
CA ILE A 68 -3.70 -3.12 9.96
C ILE A 68 -3.61 -2.21 8.73
N VAL A 69 -3.35 -0.92 8.96
CA VAL A 69 -2.98 0.04 7.91
C VAL A 69 -1.47 0.07 7.76
N CYS A 70 -0.99 -0.30 6.57
CA CYS A 70 0.41 -0.25 6.18
C CYS A 70 0.64 0.94 5.25
N ASP A 71 1.04 2.09 5.81
CA ASP A 71 1.30 3.30 5.03
C ASP A 71 2.78 3.36 4.64
N GLU A 72 3.07 3.13 3.35
CA GLU A 72 4.41 3.04 2.75
C GLU A 72 5.41 2.18 3.55
N PRO A 73 5.08 0.95 3.95
CA PRO A 73 5.86 0.18 4.93
C PRO A 73 7.25 -0.22 4.45
N VAL A 74 7.57 -0.05 3.18
CA VAL A 74 8.85 -0.48 2.58
C VAL A 74 9.57 0.61 1.79
N SER A 75 9.01 1.83 1.70
CA SER A 75 9.51 2.90 0.82
C SER A 75 10.95 3.36 1.09
N ALA A 76 11.42 3.25 2.34
CA ALA A 76 12.75 3.69 2.78
C ALA A 76 13.78 2.53 2.88
N LEU A 77 13.46 1.35 2.33
CA LEU A 77 14.29 0.15 2.43
C LEU A 77 14.89 -0.23 1.08
N ASP A 78 16.04 -0.89 1.10
CA ASP A 78 16.61 -1.51 -0.11
C ASP A 78 15.76 -2.72 -0.55
N VAL A 79 15.86 -3.06 -1.85
CA VAL A 79 15.02 -4.09 -2.50
C VAL A 79 15.07 -5.44 -1.77
N SER A 80 16.24 -5.83 -1.27
CA SER A 80 16.42 -7.11 -0.58
C SER A 80 15.68 -7.13 0.75
N ILE A 81 15.73 -6.04 1.50
CA ILE A 81 15.02 -5.89 2.77
C ILE A 81 13.52 -5.69 2.55
N GLN A 82 13.12 -4.96 1.49
CA GLN A 82 11.70 -4.86 1.09
C GLN A 82 11.07 -6.23 0.93
N ALA A 83 11.71 -7.12 0.14
CA ALA A 83 11.22 -8.48 -0.08
C ALA A 83 11.06 -9.26 1.24
N GLN A 84 11.99 -9.10 2.19
CA GLN A 84 11.88 -9.75 3.50
C GLN A 84 10.70 -9.22 4.32
N ILE A 85 10.44 -7.91 4.31
CA ILE A 85 9.31 -7.31 5.03
C ILE A 85 7.98 -7.73 4.40
N ILE A 86 7.88 -7.74 3.07
CA ILE A 86 6.66 -8.18 2.37
C ILE A 86 6.35 -9.66 2.68
N ASN A 87 7.35 -10.54 2.65
CA ASN A 87 7.17 -11.94 3.03
C ASN A 87 6.77 -12.08 4.51
N LEU A 88 7.35 -11.28 5.40
CA LEU A 88 6.93 -11.25 6.81
C LEU A 88 5.45 -10.87 6.93
N LEU A 89 4.99 -9.81 6.25
CA LEU A 89 3.60 -9.38 6.28
C LEU A 89 2.65 -10.47 5.75
N LYS A 90 3.00 -11.16 4.66
CA LYS A 90 2.22 -12.30 4.14
C LYS A 90 2.12 -13.45 5.14
N ASN A 91 3.24 -13.84 5.74
CA ASN A 91 3.25 -14.90 6.75
C ASN A 91 2.40 -14.54 7.99
N LEU A 92 2.44 -13.27 8.42
CA LEU A 92 1.62 -12.78 9.52
C LEU A 92 0.13 -12.73 9.13
N GLN A 93 -0.18 -12.33 7.90
CA GLN A 93 -1.54 -12.33 7.36
C GLN A 93 -2.15 -13.74 7.42
N GLU A 94 -1.44 -14.73 6.91
CA GLU A 94 -1.89 -16.13 6.94
C GLU A 94 -2.00 -16.67 8.37
N LYS A 95 -0.99 -16.40 9.20
CA LYS A 95 -0.92 -16.94 10.58
C LYS A 95 -2.02 -16.39 11.49
N TYR A 96 -2.35 -15.09 11.33
CA TYR A 96 -3.27 -14.37 12.22
C TYR A 96 -4.58 -13.98 11.55
N ASN A 97 -4.79 -14.37 10.28
CA ASN A 97 -5.96 -14.01 9.45
C ASN A 97 -6.19 -12.50 9.42
N LEU A 98 -5.11 -11.73 9.16
CA LEU A 98 -5.12 -10.26 9.16
C LEU A 98 -5.67 -9.71 7.85
N THR A 99 -6.40 -8.61 7.94
CA THR A 99 -6.73 -7.78 6.80
C THR A 99 -5.80 -6.57 6.75
N TYR A 100 -5.22 -6.28 5.56
CA TYR A 100 -4.36 -5.11 5.35
C TYR A 100 -5.01 -4.06 4.47
N LEU A 101 -4.87 -2.78 4.84
CA LEU A 101 -4.92 -1.67 3.91
C LEU A 101 -3.48 -1.28 3.60
N PHE A 102 -2.98 -1.67 2.42
CA PHE A 102 -1.60 -1.46 2.02
C PHE A 102 -1.50 -0.26 1.07
N ILE A 103 -0.79 0.81 1.49
CA ILE A 103 -0.58 2.02 0.70
C ILE A 103 0.87 2.01 0.20
N SER A 104 1.06 2.10 -1.12
CA SER A 104 2.39 2.12 -1.72
C SER A 104 2.37 2.82 -3.08
N HIS A 105 3.53 3.35 -3.48
CA HIS A 105 3.78 3.82 -4.84
C HIS A 105 4.55 2.79 -5.69
N ASP A 106 4.97 1.67 -5.12
CA ASP A 106 5.63 0.57 -5.84
C ASP A 106 4.58 -0.43 -6.34
N LEU A 107 4.29 -0.37 -7.64
CA LEU A 107 3.26 -1.19 -8.27
C LEU A 107 3.59 -2.68 -8.24
N SER A 108 4.87 -3.06 -8.31
CA SER A 108 5.29 -4.48 -8.26
C SER A 108 5.02 -5.07 -6.87
N VAL A 109 5.22 -4.27 -5.83
CA VAL A 109 4.88 -4.68 -4.45
C VAL A 109 3.37 -4.81 -4.29
N VAL A 110 2.60 -3.83 -4.80
CA VAL A 110 1.12 -3.86 -4.76
C VAL A 110 0.58 -5.11 -5.47
N GLU A 111 1.07 -5.40 -6.68
CA GLU A 111 0.69 -6.59 -7.45
C GLU A 111 0.92 -7.89 -6.66
N TYR A 112 2.03 -7.96 -5.93
CA TYR A 112 2.42 -9.16 -5.20
C TYR A 112 1.64 -9.40 -3.90
N ILE A 113 1.26 -8.33 -3.18
CA ILE A 113 0.68 -8.47 -1.82
C ILE A 113 -0.84 -8.33 -1.79
N SER A 114 -1.45 -7.66 -2.77
CA SER A 114 -2.85 -7.24 -2.70
C SER A 114 -3.79 -8.18 -3.44
N ASP A 115 -4.97 -8.43 -2.90
CA ASP A 115 -6.07 -9.14 -3.57
C ASP A 115 -6.90 -8.17 -4.42
N THR A 116 -7.06 -6.94 -3.94
CA THR A 116 -7.77 -5.85 -4.63
C THR A 116 -6.96 -4.58 -4.64
N VAL A 117 -7.06 -3.79 -5.71
CA VAL A 117 -6.31 -2.54 -5.90
C VAL A 117 -7.25 -1.38 -6.16
N GLY A 118 -7.00 -0.28 -5.47
CA GLY A 118 -7.62 1.02 -5.75
C GLY A 118 -6.57 2.02 -6.22
N VAL A 119 -6.71 2.54 -7.44
CA VAL A 119 -5.83 3.57 -7.99
C VAL A 119 -6.39 4.94 -7.67
N MET A 120 -5.57 5.80 -7.07
CA MET A 120 -5.98 7.16 -6.66
C MET A 120 -5.22 8.23 -7.43
N TYR A 121 -5.92 9.31 -7.79
CA TYR A 121 -5.34 10.52 -8.36
C TYR A 121 -5.90 11.77 -7.69
N LEU A 122 -5.04 12.63 -7.17
CA LEU A 122 -5.42 13.85 -6.42
C LEU A 122 -6.53 13.61 -5.37
N GLY A 123 -6.37 12.55 -4.56
CA GLY A 123 -7.31 12.21 -3.49
C GLY A 123 -8.63 11.57 -3.96
N ASN A 124 -8.79 11.27 -5.25
CA ASN A 124 -9.97 10.60 -5.78
C ASN A 124 -9.63 9.19 -6.26
N LEU A 125 -10.46 8.22 -5.92
CA LEU A 125 -10.39 6.87 -6.48
C LEU A 125 -10.82 6.95 -7.95
N VAL A 126 -9.94 6.51 -8.87
CA VAL A 126 -10.19 6.56 -10.32
C VAL A 126 -10.45 5.18 -10.92
N GLU A 127 -9.94 4.14 -10.29
CA GLU A 127 -10.14 2.75 -10.71
C GLU A 127 -10.02 1.82 -9.49
N TYR A 128 -10.82 0.74 -9.45
CA TYR A 128 -10.83 -0.24 -8.36
C TYR A 128 -11.26 -1.61 -8.91
N GLY A 129 -10.60 -2.67 -8.47
CA GLY A 129 -10.94 -4.03 -8.85
C GLY A 129 -9.99 -5.07 -8.28
N ALA A 130 -10.20 -6.33 -8.67
CA ALA A 130 -9.27 -7.41 -8.36
C ALA A 130 -7.89 -7.09 -8.95
N THR A 131 -6.82 -7.41 -8.23
CA THR A 131 -5.44 -7.11 -8.64
C THR A 131 -5.16 -7.66 -10.05
N GLU A 132 -5.53 -8.91 -10.31
CA GLU A 132 -5.34 -9.55 -11.61
C GLU A 132 -6.02 -8.79 -12.75
N ASP A 133 -7.26 -8.29 -12.54
CA ASP A 133 -8.02 -7.58 -13.56
C ASP A 133 -7.44 -6.20 -13.83
N ILE A 134 -7.10 -5.45 -12.79
CA ILE A 134 -6.49 -4.12 -12.89
C ILE A 134 -5.14 -4.18 -13.63
N PHE A 135 -4.29 -5.18 -13.34
CA PHE A 135 -2.99 -5.32 -13.99
C PHE A 135 -3.10 -5.85 -15.42
N ARG A 136 -4.05 -6.75 -15.70
CA ARG A 136 -4.28 -7.30 -17.03
C ARG A 136 -4.96 -6.32 -17.98
N ASN A 137 -5.97 -5.59 -17.51
CA ASN A 137 -6.83 -4.72 -18.33
C ASN A 137 -7.13 -3.39 -17.62
N PRO A 138 -6.11 -2.50 -17.39
CA PRO A 138 -6.36 -1.20 -16.81
C PRO A 138 -7.30 -0.37 -17.68
N LEU A 139 -8.32 0.24 -17.07
CA LEU A 139 -9.37 0.99 -17.78
C LEU A 139 -9.08 2.49 -17.81
N HIS A 140 -8.74 3.08 -16.66
CA HIS A 140 -8.54 4.53 -16.57
C HIS A 140 -7.24 4.95 -17.26
N PRO A 141 -7.23 6.04 -18.05
CA PRO A 141 -6.01 6.52 -18.74
C PRO A 141 -4.81 6.79 -17.81
N TYR A 142 -5.06 7.20 -16.56
CA TYR A 142 -4.01 7.36 -15.56
C TYR A 142 -3.41 6.01 -15.14
N THR A 143 -4.25 4.99 -14.88
CA THR A 143 -3.80 3.63 -14.55
C THR A 143 -2.95 3.04 -15.66
N LYS A 144 -3.41 3.20 -16.92
CA LYS A 144 -2.63 2.77 -18.12
C LYS A 144 -1.25 3.43 -18.16
N ALA A 145 -1.19 4.74 -17.90
CA ALA A 145 0.08 5.46 -17.89
C ALA A 145 1.00 5.01 -16.75
N LEU A 146 0.46 4.77 -15.53
CA LEU A 146 1.22 4.25 -14.42
C LEU A 146 1.83 2.88 -14.74
N PHE A 147 1.03 1.96 -15.27
CA PHE A 147 1.47 0.59 -15.56
C PHE A 147 2.43 0.52 -16.74
N SER A 148 2.29 1.43 -17.73
CA SER A 148 3.26 1.53 -18.84
C SER A 148 4.67 1.93 -18.38
N ALA A 149 4.81 2.45 -17.17
CA ALA A 149 6.08 2.84 -16.58
C ALA A 149 6.75 1.72 -15.75
N ILE A 150 6.06 0.59 -15.50
CA ILE A 150 6.63 -0.55 -14.75
C ILE A 150 7.79 -1.15 -15.57
N PRO A 151 9.02 -1.24 -15.02
CA PRO A 151 10.14 -1.82 -15.74
C PRO A 151 9.92 -3.30 -16.02
N VAL A 152 10.04 -3.70 -17.27
CA VAL A 152 10.07 -5.12 -17.65
C VAL A 152 11.52 -5.61 -17.51
N PRO A 153 11.80 -6.71 -16.78
CA PRO A 153 13.16 -7.20 -16.56
C PRO A 153 13.77 -7.91 -17.80
N ASP A 154 13.29 -7.62 -18.99
CA ASP A 154 13.78 -8.11 -20.26
C ASP A 154 14.32 -6.95 -21.12
N PRO A 155 15.65 -6.84 -21.36
CA PRO A 155 16.25 -5.77 -22.13
C PRO A 155 15.88 -5.79 -23.61
N THR A 156 15.29 -6.88 -24.13
CA THR A 156 14.87 -7.00 -25.53
C THR A 156 13.48 -6.41 -25.78
N VAL A 157 12.67 -6.23 -24.73
CA VAL A 157 11.32 -5.67 -24.80
C VAL A 157 11.40 -4.14 -24.92
N LYS A 158 10.92 -3.60 -26.02
CA LYS A 158 10.72 -2.13 -26.14
C LYS A 158 9.49 -1.74 -25.33
N MET A 159 9.72 -0.96 -24.28
CA MET A 159 8.64 -0.39 -23.48
C MET A 159 7.96 0.76 -24.25
N ASP A 160 6.67 0.63 -24.47
CA ASP A 160 5.83 1.71 -25.02
C ASP A 160 5.26 2.54 -23.85
N ARG A 161 6.09 3.45 -23.33
CA ARG A 161 5.73 4.28 -22.17
C ARG A 161 4.77 5.39 -22.57
N ILE A 162 3.65 5.47 -21.87
CA ILE A 162 2.72 6.59 -22.00
C ILE A 162 3.27 7.78 -21.21
N VAL A 163 3.78 8.77 -21.92
CA VAL A 163 4.31 10.00 -21.31
C VAL A 163 3.14 10.95 -20.99
N LEU A 164 2.95 11.23 -19.71
CA LEU A 164 1.95 12.20 -19.25
C LEU A 164 2.50 13.61 -19.41
N GLU A 165 1.85 14.42 -20.23
CA GLU A 165 2.20 15.83 -20.44
C GLU A 165 1.70 16.71 -19.27
N GLY A 166 2.33 17.88 -19.12
CA GLY A 166 1.97 18.88 -18.12
C GLY A 166 2.41 18.56 -16.69
N SER A 167 2.23 19.51 -15.80
CA SER A 167 2.53 19.39 -14.37
C SER A 167 1.36 18.77 -13.60
N ILE A 168 1.65 18.16 -12.46
CA ILE A 168 0.62 17.68 -11.54
C ILE A 168 -0.08 18.91 -10.91
N PRO A 169 -1.41 19.04 -11.05
CA PRO A 169 -2.14 20.15 -10.43
C PRO A 169 -2.03 20.12 -8.91
N SER A 170 -2.15 21.29 -8.27
CA SER A 170 -2.12 21.38 -6.82
C SER A 170 -3.34 20.69 -6.20
N PRO A 171 -3.17 19.84 -5.21
CA PRO A 171 -4.28 19.25 -4.45
C PRO A 171 -5.14 20.29 -3.70
N ALA A 172 -4.54 21.45 -3.36
CA ALA A 172 -5.26 22.54 -2.69
C ALA A 172 -6.22 23.30 -3.63
N ASN A 173 -5.98 23.23 -4.95
CA ASN A 173 -6.87 23.81 -5.96
C ASN A 173 -6.98 22.84 -7.14
N PRO A 174 -7.71 21.74 -6.96
CA PRO A 174 -7.83 20.71 -8.00
C PRO A 174 -8.65 21.20 -9.18
N PRO A 175 -8.39 20.73 -10.41
CA PRO A 175 -9.17 21.06 -11.59
C PRO A 175 -10.66 20.76 -11.43
N ALA A 176 -11.53 21.54 -12.10
CA ALA A 176 -12.96 21.22 -12.21
C ALA A 176 -13.18 19.90 -12.99
N GLY A 177 -14.35 19.30 -12.88
CA GLY A 177 -14.68 18.07 -13.58
C GLY A 177 -13.78 16.90 -13.21
N CYS A 178 -13.36 16.11 -14.21
CA CYS A 178 -12.40 15.02 -14.03
C CYS A 178 -11.04 15.58 -13.61
N LYS A 179 -10.53 15.15 -12.46
CA LYS A 179 -9.25 15.68 -11.90
C LYS A 179 -8.04 15.38 -12.76
N PHE A 180 -8.11 14.36 -13.61
CA PHE A 180 -7.03 13.97 -14.51
C PHE A 180 -7.10 14.65 -15.90
N HIS A 181 -8.15 15.40 -16.23
CA HIS A 181 -8.41 15.92 -17.58
C HIS A 181 -7.25 16.75 -18.14
N THR A 182 -6.51 17.49 -17.30
CA THR A 182 -5.38 18.36 -17.74
C THR A 182 -4.17 17.58 -18.25
N ARG A 183 -4.11 16.27 -17.98
CA ARG A 183 -3.01 15.38 -18.35
C ARG A 183 -3.49 14.16 -19.16
N CYS A 184 -4.77 14.11 -19.47
CA CYS A 184 -5.40 12.97 -20.15
C CYS A 184 -5.32 13.15 -21.69
N ALA A 185 -4.66 12.22 -22.38
CA ALA A 185 -4.61 12.21 -23.85
C ALA A 185 -6.00 12.00 -24.48
N ASN A 186 -6.94 11.37 -23.74
CA ASN A 186 -8.32 11.11 -24.20
C ASN A 186 -9.32 12.12 -23.62
N CYS A 187 -8.87 13.35 -23.29
CA CYS A 187 -9.72 14.37 -22.69
C CYS A 187 -10.84 14.80 -23.63
N MET A 188 -12.08 14.76 -23.15
CA MET A 188 -13.28 15.28 -23.84
C MET A 188 -13.72 16.61 -23.22
N GLU A 189 -14.55 17.40 -23.91
CA GLU A 189 -15.05 18.68 -23.38
C GLU A 189 -15.79 18.51 -22.04
N LYS A 190 -16.61 17.48 -21.91
CA LYS A 190 -17.32 17.17 -20.64
C LYS A 190 -16.36 16.88 -19.47
N CYS A 191 -15.16 16.34 -19.72
CA CYS A 191 -14.17 16.09 -18.68
C CYS A 191 -13.70 17.36 -17.96
N LYS A 192 -13.82 18.53 -18.62
CA LYS A 192 -13.38 19.82 -18.05
C LYS A 192 -14.38 20.39 -17.05
N THR A 193 -15.65 20.01 -17.16
CA THR A 193 -16.76 20.62 -16.40
C THR A 193 -17.51 19.64 -15.52
N GLU A 194 -17.59 18.38 -15.93
CA GLU A 194 -18.38 17.35 -15.26
C GLU A 194 -17.51 16.34 -14.54
N VAL A 195 -17.91 15.95 -13.32
CA VAL A 195 -17.24 14.89 -12.54
C VAL A 195 -17.76 13.55 -13.05
N PRO A 196 -16.87 12.65 -13.54
CA PRO A 196 -17.30 11.32 -14.00
C PRO A 196 -17.86 10.50 -12.83
N GLN A 197 -18.84 9.69 -13.11
CA GLN A 197 -19.45 8.76 -12.15
C GLN A 197 -18.72 7.42 -12.18
N GLN A 198 -18.70 6.74 -11.05
CA GLN A 198 -18.18 5.37 -10.96
C GLN A 198 -19.09 4.43 -11.75
N ARG A 199 -18.47 3.57 -12.57
CA ARG A 199 -19.17 2.53 -13.35
C ARG A 199 -18.47 1.19 -13.17
N GLU A 200 -19.27 0.15 -13.09
CA GLU A 200 -18.81 -1.23 -13.16
C GLU A 200 -18.77 -1.65 -14.63
N ILE A 201 -17.60 -2.00 -15.14
CA ILE A 201 -17.40 -2.37 -16.55
C ILE A 201 -17.35 -3.90 -16.71
N GLU A 202 -16.67 -4.55 -15.78
CA GLU A 202 -16.67 -6.01 -15.63
C GLU A 202 -17.05 -6.33 -14.16
N PRO A 203 -17.54 -7.51 -13.83
CA PRO A 203 -17.91 -7.86 -12.46
C PRO A 203 -16.78 -7.57 -11.46
N GLY A 204 -17.02 -6.63 -10.54
CA GLY A 204 -16.04 -6.21 -9.54
C GLY A 204 -14.97 -5.23 -10.03
N HIS A 205 -14.98 -4.83 -11.31
CA HIS A 205 -14.03 -3.87 -11.88
C HIS A 205 -14.70 -2.52 -12.17
N TYR A 206 -14.33 -1.51 -11.40
CA TYR A 206 -14.95 -0.18 -11.40
C TYR A 206 -14.00 0.88 -11.92
N VAL A 207 -14.52 1.81 -12.72
CA VAL A 207 -13.74 2.96 -13.23
C VAL A 207 -14.54 4.26 -13.09
N VAL A 208 -13.84 5.36 -12.85
CA VAL A 208 -14.40 6.72 -12.76
C VAL A 208 -13.89 7.53 -13.96
N CYS A 209 -14.51 7.31 -15.13
CA CYS A 209 -14.04 7.91 -16.39
C CYS A 209 -15.17 8.06 -17.40
N HIS A 210 -15.30 9.24 -18.02
CA HIS A 210 -16.29 9.51 -19.05
C HIS A 210 -16.17 8.69 -20.35
N LEU A 211 -15.03 8.02 -20.57
CA LEU A 211 -14.87 7.09 -21.71
C LEU A 211 -15.85 5.91 -21.63
N TYR A 212 -16.41 5.65 -20.46
CA TYR A 212 -17.29 4.51 -20.18
C TYR A 212 -18.73 4.93 -19.83
N ASP A 213 -19.15 6.16 -20.18
CA ASP A 213 -20.51 6.63 -19.85
C ASP A 213 -21.61 5.88 -20.60
N GLU A 214 -21.30 5.27 -21.74
CA GLU A 214 -22.25 4.52 -22.59
C GLU A 214 -22.04 2.99 -22.51
N ALA A 215 -21.21 2.53 -21.58
CA ALA A 215 -20.88 1.11 -21.42
C ALA A 215 -21.88 0.40 -20.50
#